data_d396ff1aaac5d1b9e6f4ed273d75d770
#
_entry.id   d396ff1aaac5d1b9e6f4ed273d75d770
#
_cell.length_a   1.000
_cell.length_b   1.000
_cell.length_c   1.000
_cell.angle_alpha   90.00
_cell.angle_beta   90.00
_cell.angle_gamma   90.00
#
_symmetry.space_group_name_H-M   'P 1'
#
loop_
_entity.id
_entity.type
_entity.pdbx_description
1 polymer ?
#
loop_
_entity_poly.entity_id
_entity_poly.type
_entity_poly.pdbx_seq_one_letter_code
_entity_poly.pdbx_strand_id
1 'polypeptide(L)'
;MLLKTIAGVSLVLACVLSLCLGWAIWTVPVAFVGLFLIGFGLAVLFLWIICARVDLTKPQEEDDRFYRSVMYVYIEALIQLVRVRLHTKGLENTPKSGRFLLVCNHLFVADPGIVLHCFQKSQLAFLTKKENYSLPFIGAFMHKI
;
A
#
# COMPACT_ATOMS: atom_id res chain seq x y z
N MET A 1 -6.71 5.23 1.61
CA MET A 1 -6.50 6.66 1.25
C MET A 1 -6.13 6.85 -0.21
N LEU A 2 -5.07 6.22 -0.71
CA LEU A 2 -4.52 6.40 -2.07
C LEU A 2 -5.57 6.35 -3.19
N LEU A 3 -6.36 5.28 -3.29
CA LEU A 3 -7.37 5.13 -4.35
C LEU A 3 -8.43 6.23 -4.32
N LYS A 4 -8.86 6.65 -3.13
CA LYS A 4 -9.83 7.74 -2.98
C LYS A 4 -9.23 9.09 -3.42
N THR A 5 -7.94 9.32 -3.13
CA THR A 5 -7.24 10.53 -3.57
C THR A 5 -7.10 10.55 -5.09
N ILE A 6 -6.67 9.45 -5.71
CA ILE A 6 -6.58 9.34 -7.18
C ILE A 6 -7.97 9.59 -7.80
N ALA A 7 -9.03 8.95 -7.29
CA ALA A 7 -10.38 9.15 -7.82
C ALA A 7 -10.87 10.60 -7.66
N GLY A 8 -10.66 11.22 -6.50
CA GLY A 8 -11.03 12.61 -6.27
C GLY A 8 -10.31 13.59 -7.20
N VAL A 9 -8.99 13.46 -7.33
CA VAL A 9 -8.18 14.30 -8.22
C VAL A 9 -8.60 14.08 -9.68
N SER A 10 -8.81 12.84 -10.11
CA SER A 10 -9.25 12.52 -11.47
C SER A 10 -10.62 13.10 -11.79
N LEU A 11 -11.55 13.08 -10.83
CA LEU A 11 -12.88 13.66 -10.99
C LEU A 11 -12.82 15.19 -11.15
N VAL A 12 -12.07 15.86 -10.28
CA VAL A 12 -11.87 17.31 -10.34
C VAL A 12 -11.25 17.72 -11.68
N LEU A 13 -10.17 17.03 -12.09
CA LEU A 13 -9.51 17.31 -13.36
C LEU A 13 -10.42 17.05 -14.56
N ALA A 14 -11.22 15.99 -14.55
CA ALA A 14 -12.17 15.69 -15.61
C ALA A 14 -13.22 16.80 -15.74
N CYS A 15 -13.76 17.30 -14.63
CA CYS A 15 -14.70 18.40 -14.62
C CYS A 15 -14.06 19.70 -15.13
N VAL A 16 -12.87 20.05 -14.64
CA VAL A 16 -12.16 21.26 -15.07
C VAL A 16 -11.84 21.20 -16.56
N LEU A 17 -11.32 20.09 -17.07
CA LEU A 17 -11.02 19.93 -18.49
C LEU A 17 -12.29 20.04 -19.35
N SER A 18 -13.39 19.43 -18.94
CA SER A 18 -14.66 19.53 -19.65
C SER A 18 -15.15 20.96 -19.74
N LEU A 19 -15.07 21.72 -18.63
CA LEU A 19 -15.48 23.16 -18.61
C LEU A 19 -14.54 24.02 -19.45
N CYS A 20 -13.22 23.86 -19.33
CA CYS A 20 -12.24 24.68 -20.05
C CYS A 20 -12.26 24.44 -21.57
N LEU A 21 -12.49 23.19 -21.99
CA LEU A 21 -12.51 22.82 -23.41
C LEU A 21 -13.90 22.90 -24.04
N GLY A 22 -14.92 23.28 -23.28
CA GLY A 22 -16.31 23.35 -23.77
C GLY A 22 -16.87 21.99 -24.21
N TRP A 23 -16.36 20.90 -23.62
CA TRP A 23 -16.80 19.56 -23.97
C TRP A 23 -18.21 19.28 -23.45
N ALA A 24 -18.94 18.44 -24.17
CA ALA A 24 -20.24 18.00 -23.71
C ALA A 24 -20.13 17.23 -22.40
N ILE A 25 -21.06 17.42 -21.47
CA ILE A 25 -21.03 16.87 -20.10
C ILE A 25 -20.87 15.34 -20.06
N TRP A 26 -21.34 14.64 -21.09
CA TRP A 26 -21.21 13.19 -21.19
C TRP A 26 -19.74 12.72 -21.40
N THR A 27 -18.80 13.61 -21.76
CA THR A 27 -17.37 13.28 -21.87
C THR A 27 -16.68 13.19 -20.50
N VAL A 28 -17.27 13.77 -19.44
CA VAL A 28 -16.71 13.77 -18.08
C VAL A 28 -16.45 12.33 -17.56
N PRO A 29 -17.41 11.39 -17.68
CA PRO A 29 -17.15 10.00 -17.25
C PRO A 29 -15.97 9.35 -17.97
N VAL A 30 -15.82 9.60 -19.26
CA VAL A 30 -14.72 9.03 -20.06
C VAL A 30 -13.38 9.63 -19.64
N ALA A 31 -13.32 10.96 -19.50
CA ALA A 31 -12.13 11.65 -19.00
C ALA A 31 -11.77 11.22 -17.58
N PHE A 32 -12.76 11.03 -16.69
CA PHE A 32 -12.54 10.52 -15.34
C PHE A 32 -11.90 9.13 -15.36
N VAL A 33 -12.43 8.20 -16.13
CA VAL A 33 -11.88 6.84 -16.22
C VAL A 33 -10.45 6.87 -16.75
N GLY A 34 -10.20 7.65 -17.82
CA GLY A 34 -8.86 7.79 -18.39
C GLY A 34 -7.86 8.35 -17.38
N LEU A 35 -8.19 9.44 -16.70
CA LEU A 35 -7.34 10.07 -15.69
C LEU A 35 -7.15 9.17 -14.47
N PHE A 36 -8.17 8.42 -14.05
CA PHE A 36 -8.05 7.46 -12.96
C PHE A 36 -7.08 6.34 -13.32
N LEU A 37 -7.16 5.78 -14.52
CA LEU A 37 -6.25 4.73 -14.98
C LEU A 37 -4.81 5.24 -15.09
N ILE A 38 -4.61 6.47 -15.58
CA ILE A 38 -3.29 7.11 -15.61
C ILE A 38 -2.75 7.28 -14.18
N GLY A 39 -3.53 7.84 -13.27
CA GLY A 39 -3.10 8.03 -11.88
C GLY A 39 -2.80 6.72 -11.17
N PHE A 40 -3.60 5.68 -11.42
CA PHE A 40 -3.33 4.34 -10.90
C PHE A 40 -2.04 3.76 -11.50
N GLY A 41 -1.84 3.88 -12.81
CA GLY A 41 -0.62 3.44 -13.48
C GLY A 41 0.63 4.15 -12.95
N LEU A 42 0.55 5.46 -12.72
CA LEU A 42 1.65 6.23 -12.11
C LEU A 42 1.95 5.77 -10.68
N ALA A 43 0.92 5.45 -9.88
CA ALA A 43 1.13 4.91 -8.55
C ALA A 43 1.84 3.54 -8.57
N VAL A 44 1.46 2.65 -9.49
CA VAL A 44 2.13 1.35 -9.68
C VAL A 44 3.56 1.55 -10.19
N LEU A 45 3.77 2.45 -11.13
CA LEU A 45 5.11 2.78 -11.65
C LEU A 45 6.02 3.34 -10.54
N PHE A 46 5.50 4.23 -9.71
CA PHE A 46 6.23 4.76 -8.55
C PHE A 46 6.66 3.62 -7.61
N LEU A 47 5.73 2.71 -7.27
CA LEU A 47 6.03 1.55 -6.45
C LEU A 47 7.12 0.68 -7.08
N TRP A 48 7.03 0.43 -8.38
CA TRP A 48 8.02 -0.35 -9.11
C TRP A 48 9.41 0.31 -9.07
N ILE A 49 9.48 1.63 -9.30
CA ILE A 49 10.75 2.38 -9.30
C ILE A 49 11.42 2.32 -7.93
N ILE A 50 10.69 2.56 -6.84
CA ILE A 50 11.29 2.56 -5.50
C ILE A 50 11.76 1.15 -5.11
N CYS A 51 10.99 0.11 -5.44
CA CYS A 51 11.37 -1.26 -5.15
C CYS A 51 12.56 -1.75 -6.00
N ALA A 52 12.63 -1.34 -7.27
CA ALA A 52 13.74 -1.68 -8.16
C ALA A 52 15.09 -1.05 -7.74
N ARG A 53 15.05 0.00 -6.90
CA ARG A 53 16.26 0.65 -6.36
C ARG A 53 16.79 -0.01 -5.09
N VAL A 54 16.07 -0.97 -4.54
CA VAL A 54 16.51 -1.67 -3.32
C VAL A 54 17.56 -2.71 -3.68
N ASP A 55 18.74 -2.56 -3.12
CA ASP A 55 19.81 -3.54 -3.22
C ASP A 55 19.64 -4.60 -2.13
N LEU A 56 19.11 -5.76 -2.50
CA LEU A 56 18.84 -6.87 -1.60
C LEU A 56 20.11 -7.56 -1.08
N THR A 57 21.28 -7.21 -1.59
CA THR A 57 22.56 -7.82 -1.18
C THR A 57 23.18 -7.13 0.03
N LYS A 58 22.80 -5.89 0.29
CA LYS A 58 23.31 -5.08 1.40
C LYS A 58 22.53 -5.39 2.68
N PRO A 59 23.19 -5.65 3.82
CA PRO A 59 22.49 -5.83 5.07
C PRO A 59 21.74 -4.54 5.45
N GLN A 60 20.52 -4.69 5.95
CA GLN A 60 19.72 -3.59 6.48
C GLN A 60 19.61 -3.78 8.00
N GLU A 61 20.16 -2.87 8.77
CA GLU A 61 20.18 -2.96 10.24
C GLU A 61 19.07 -2.14 10.88
N GLU A 62 18.59 -1.11 10.18
CA GLU A 62 17.57 -0.20 10.69
C GLU A 62 16.33 -0.16 9.80
N ASP A 63 15.18 0.07 10.43
CA ASP A 63 13.89 0.23 9.76
C ASP A 63 13.86 1.54 8.94
N ASP A 64 13.55 1.42 7.66
CA ASP A 64 13.39 2.58 6.78
C ASP A 64 11.96 3.13 6.86
N ARG A 65 11.81 4.27 7.53
CA ARG A 65 10.51 4.93 7.75
C ARG A 65 9.78 5.30 6.45
N PHE A 66 10.52 5.65 5.39
CA PHE A 66 9.92 5.97 4.10
C PHE A 66 9.29 4.71 3.49
N TYR A 67 10.05 3.61 3.39
CA TYR A 67 9.52 2.35 2.86
C TYR A 67 8.37 1.82 3.68
N ARG A 68 8.45 1.90 5.00
CA ARG A 68 7.35 1.52 5.90
C ARG A 68 6.09 2.34 5.65
N SER A 69 6.20 3.65 5.51
CA SER A 69 5.05 4.53 5.22
C SER A 69 4.41 4.22 3.87
N VAL A 70 5.24 4.04 2.84
CA VAL A 70 4.77 3.65 1.50
C VAL A 70 4.06 2.30 1.56
N MET A 71 4.65 1.32 2.22
CA MET A 71 4.05 0.00 2.39
C MET A 71 2.64 0.07 3.01
N TYR A 72 2.46 0.85 4.09
CA TYR A 72 1.13 1.00 4.71
C TYR A 72 0.11 1.62 3.76
N VAL A 73 0.51 2.62 2.98
CA VAL A 73 -0.38 3.25 1.98
C VAL A 73 -0.83 2.23 0.93
N TYR A 74 0.07 1.37 0.45
CA TYR A 74 -0.27 0.37 -0.57
C TYR A 74 -1.03 -0.82 0.00
N ILE A 75 -0.72 -1.26 1.23
CA ILE A 75 -1.51 -2.30 1.93
C ILE A 75 -2.94 -1.82 2.13
N GLU A 76 -3.14 -0.57 2.59
CA GLU A 76 -4.48 -0.01 2.74
C GLU A 76 -5.21 0.07 1.39
N ALA A 77 -4.52 0.50 0.33
CA ALA A 77 -5.10 0.54 -1.01
C ALA A 77 -5.51 -0.86 -1.49
N LEU A 78 -4.69 -1.88 -1.24
CA LEU A 78 -4.97 -3.26 -1.59
C LEU A 78 -6.19 -3.80 -0.82
N ILE A 79 -6.26 -3.59 0.49
CA ILE A 79 -7.39 -3.98 1.35
C ILE A 79 -8.69 -3.36 0.81
N GLN A 80 -8.66 -2.08 0.41
CA GLN A 80 -9.82 -1.39 -0.16
C GLN A 80 -10.20 -1.95 -1.55
N LEU A 81 -9.21 -2.21 -2.41
CA LEU A 81 -9.42 -2.73 -3.76
C LEU A 81 -10.07 -4.10 -3.75
N VAL A 82 -9.58 -4.98 -2.88
CA VAL A 82 -10.11 -6.36 -2.72
C VAL A 82 -11.37 -6.38 -1.85
N ARG A 83 -11.78 -5.23 -1.30
CA ARG A 83 -12.95 -5.09 -0.41
C ARG A 83 -12.91 -5.99 0.83
N VAL A 84 -11.74 -6.20 1.39
CA VAL A 84 -11.57 -6.94 2.65
C VAL A 84 -12.24 -6.16 3.78
N ARG A 85 -13.14 -6.83 4.51
CA ARG A 85 -13.76 -6.29 5.71
C ARG A 85 -13.08 -6.89 6.93
N LEU A 86 -12.31 -6.07 7.63
CA LEU A 86 -11.59 -6.50 8.82
C LEU A 86 -12.49 -6.36 10.06
N HIS A 87 -12.67 -7.47 10.75
CA HIS A 87 -13.34 -7.50 12.05
C HIS A 87 -12.30 -7.88 13.11
N THR A 88 -11.80 -6.87 13.80
CA THR A 88 -10.76 -7.06 14.82
C THR A 88 -11.36 -7.04 16.22
N LYS A 89 -10.82 -7.86 17.11
CA LYS A 89 -11.19 -7.92 18.52
C LYS A 89 -9.95 -8.12 19.36
N GLY A 90 -9.81 -7.37 20.46
CA GLY A 90 -8.70 -7.53 21.39
C GLY A 90 -7.43 -6.77 21.01
N LEU A 91 -7.43 -5.89 19.98
CA LEU A 91 -6.27 -5.06 19.63
C LEU A 91 -5.86 -4.11 20.78
N GLU A 92 -6.81 -3.76 21.64
CA GLU A 92 -6.58 -2.95 22.85
C GLU A 92 -5.66 -3.63 23.87
N ASN A 93 -5.53 -4.97 23.80
CA ASN A 93 -4.65 -5.76 24.66
C ASN A 93 -3.19 -5.79 24.18
N THR A 94 -2.91 -5.19 23.00
CA THR A 94 -1.53 -5.10 22.50
C THR A 94 -0.66 -4.31 23.47
N PRO A 95 0.54 -4.82 23.81
CA PRO A 95 1.47 -4.08 24.67
C PRO A 95 1.76 -2.68 24.12
N LYS A 96 1.62 -1.65 24.96
CA LYS A 96 1.84 -0.25 24.55
C LYS A 96 3.31 0.15 24.61
N SER A 97 4.14 -0.65 25.27
CA SER A 97 5.57 -0.40 25.43
C SER A 97 6.32 -1.72 25.57
N GLY A 98 7.62 -1.69 25.31
CA GLY A 98 8.48 -2.85 25.34
C GLY A 98 8.46 -3.69 24.04
N ARG A 99 9.28 -4.73 24.00
CA ARG A 99 9.35 -5.68 22.88
C ARG A 99 8.41 -6.84 23.15
N PHE A 100 7.70 -7.28 22.13
CA PHE A 100 6.84 -8.46 22.23
C PHE A 100 6.98 -9.33 20.98
N LEU A 101 6.69 -10.61 21.14
CA LEU A 101 6.60 -11.56 20.03
C LEU A 101 5.13 -11.74 19.65
N LEU A 102 4.81 -11.43 18.41
CA LEU A 102 3.50 -11.69 17.84
C LEU A 102 3.53 -13.02 17.09
N VAL A 103 2.71 -13.96 17.53
CA VAL A 103 2.56 -15.27 16.89
C VAL A 103 1.15 -15.40 16.37
N CYS A 104 1.00 -15.77 15.10
CA CYS A 104 -0.31 -15.99 14.48
C CYS A 104 -0.28 -17.21 13.57
N ASN A 105 -1.45 -17.84 13.40
CA ASN A 105 -1.64 -18.84 12.37
C ASN A 105 -1.67 -18.15 11.02
N HIS A 106 -0.83 -18.61 10.10
CA HIS A 106 -0.74 -18.07 8.75
C HIS A 106 -1.44 -19.04 7.80
N LEU A 107 -2.62 -18.66 7.33
CA LEU A 107 -3.45 -19.47 6.45
C LEU A 107 -3.49 -18.96 5.02
N PHE A 108 -3.21 -17.67 4.81
CA PHE A 108 -3.34 -17.03 3.51
C PHE A 108 -2.19 -16.03 3.24
N VAL A 109 -1.81 -15.90 1.97
CA VAL A 109 -0.69 -15.05 1.53
C VAL A 109 -0.85 -13.58 1.96
N ALA A 110 -2.08 -13.08 2.11
CA ALA A 110 -2.35 -11.71 2.51
C ALA A 110 -2.27 -11.46 4.04
N ASP A 111 -2.16 -12.50 4.87
CA ASP A 111 -2.17 -12.36 6.33
C ASP A 111 -1.09 -11.42 6.86
N PRO A 112 0.17 -11.44 6.39
CA PRO A 112 1.18 -10.48 6.83
C PRO A 112 0.79 -9.03 6.57
N GLY A 113 0.15 -8.75 5.42
CA GLY A 113 -0.37 -7.42 5.09
C GLY A 113 -1.50 -6.98 6.02
N ILE A 114 -2.41 -7.89 6.38
CA ILE A 114 -3.49 -7.63 7.34
C ILE A 114 -2.92 -7.37 8.72
N VAL A 115 -1.95 -8.16 9.16
CA VAL A 115 -1.26 -7.97 10.45
C VAL A 115 -0.57 -6.61 10.49
N LEU A 116 0.19 -6.25 9.45
CA LEU A 116 0.81 -4.92 9.32
C LEU A 116 -0.23 -3.79 9.40
N HIS A 117 -1.36 -3.95 8.73
CA HIS A 117 -2.44 -2.97 8.78
C HIS A 117 -3.05 -2.81 10.19
N CYS A 118 -3.25 -3.91 10.91
CA CYS A 118 -3.81 -3.88 12.25
C CYS A 118 -2.84 -3.32 13.29
N PHE A 119 -1.54 -3.52 13.12
CA PHE A 119 -0.48 -3.16 14.08
C PHE A 119 0.40 -2.00 13.60
N GLN A 120 -0.15 -1.02 12.88
CA GLN A 120 0.60 0.12 12.32
C GLN A 120 1.38 0.94 13.36
N LYS A 121 0.93 0.92 14.63
CA LYS A 121 1.61 1.62 15.74
C LYS A 121 2.82 0.86 16.27
N SER A 122 2.96 -0.40 15.89
CA SER A 122 4.07 -1.27 16.30
C SER A 122 5.01 -1.45 15.13
N GLN A 123 6.31 -1.27 15.35
CA GLN A 123 7.32 -1.57 14.32
C GLN A 123 7.52 -3.09 14.24
N LEU A 124 6.64 -3.75 13.48
CA LEU A 124 6.73 -5.20 13.28
C LEU A 124 7.88 -5.53 12.35
N ALA A 125 8.67 -6.53 12.72
CA ALA A 125 9.60 -7.24 11.85
C ALA A 125 9.13 -8.68 11.69
N PHE A 126 9.31 -9.25 10.50
CA PHE A 126 8.83 -10.59 10.18
C PHE A 126 9.97 -11.59 10.07
N LEU A 127 9.79 -12.76 10.69
CA LEU A 127 10.57 -13.92 10.32
C LEU A 127 10.00 -14.52 9.03
N THR A 128 10.78 -14.49 7.97
CA THR A 128 10.33 -14.95 6.66
C THR A 128 11.29 -15.94 6.04
N LYS A 129 10.80 -16.71 5.06
CA LYS A 129 11.63 -17.61 4.26
C LYS A 129 12.48 -16.80 3.27
N LYS A 130 13.68 -17.29 2.97
CA LYS A 130 14.61 -16.64 2.02
C LYS A 130 14.00 -16.44 0.64
N GLU A 131 13.16 -17.36 0.19
CA GLU A 131 12.50 -17.32 -1.11
C GLU A 131 11.56 -16.11 -1.25
N ASN A 132 11.00 -15.60 -0.15
CA ASN A 132 10.10 -14.45 -0.17
C ASN A 132 10.81 -13.14 -0.58
N TYR A 133 12.13 -13.06 -0.44
CA TYR A 133 12.91 -11.91 -0.92
C TYR A 133 12.94 -11.80 -2.45
N SER A 134 12.67 -12.89 -3.17
CA SER A 134 12.57 -12.88 -4.64
C SER A 134 11.20 -12.41 -5.16
N LEU A 135 10.20 -12.26 -4.27
CA LEU A 135 8.87 -11.81 -4.67
C LEU A 135 8.89 -10.32 -5.05
N PRO A 136 8.31 -9.96 -6.23
CA PRO A 136 8.21 -8.56 -6.65
C PRO A 136 7.55 -7.69 -5.57
N PHE A 137 8.07 -6.51 -5.35
CA PHE A 137 7.65 -5.52 -4.33
C PHE A 137 7.83 -6.02 -2.89
N ILE A 138 7.32 -7.21 -2.55
CA ILE A 138 7.34 -7.79 -1.19
C ILE A 138 8.78 -7.94 -0.70
N GLY A 139 9.68 -8.49 -1.52
CA GLY A 139 11.09 -8.65 -1.17
C GLY A 139 11.78 -7.35 -0.81
N ALA A 140 11.53 -6.28 -1.58
CA ALA A 140 12.09 -4.97 -1.32
C ALA A 140 11.59 -4.38 0.02
N PHE A 141 10.29 -4.50 0.32
CA PHE A 141 9.75 -4.04 1.59
C PHE A 141 10.25 -4.87 2.77
N MET A 142 10.26 -6.21 2.64
CA MET A 142 10.79 -7.10 3.68
C MET A 142 12.26 -6.82 4.00
N HIS A 143 13.01 -6.34 3.01
CA HIS A 143 14.42 -5.99 3.19
C HIS A 143 14.58 -4.65 3.90
N LYS A 144 13.65 -3.70 3.71
CA LYS A 144 13.75 -2.31 4.20
C LYS A 144 13.07 -2.06 5.55
N ILE A 145 12.27 -2.99 6.03
CA ILE A 145 11.51 -2.91 7.28
C ILE A 145 11.84 -4.10 8.17
#